data_0e6cca5b7b6a6546ae6789913ff211c9
#
_entry.id   0e6cca5b7b6a6546ae6789913ff211c9
#
_cell.length_a   1.000
_cell.length_b   1.000
_cell.length_c   1.000
_cell.angle_alpha   90.00
_cell.angle_beta   90.00
_cell.angle_gamma   90.00
#
_symmetry.space_group_name_H-M   'P 1'
#
loop_
_entity.id
_entity.type
_entity.pdbx_description
1 polymer ?
#
loop_
_entity_poly.entity_id
_entity_poly.type
_entity_poly.pdbx_seq_one_letter_code
_entity_poly.pdbx_strand_id
1 'polypeptide(L)'
;IRPEGDIVFAKNMIPANQGAAMLDHLQVARNGNILVGGSGSQGYYALLRNDGTALYSGTSKGNVRGIGMNPATGESVVTTYDMGGRRGTFIRIHPTGKVEFERSLDGNFDKMKVTNSGEILLLSSSEGRVCMFSSTGEKEFDRYVTDNKPTAYRQAYTASSGELLFLGAGGRLVKLGHGLYVSDVKITKPVNGIATAIFTVTLTGYATTKEGAPIPVSVGYATQEKTANIANNFTPVKGKLSFTPSRGTADRYLVKQDIEVSVKANNLIEGMKEFELVLSDAQQSYLVKPVGKAVIEDQQAVVKMVRTEQGEEGTKDILYELGLFKPDGTPLTNSTGANIIVDGIYGEGTADALDFDMGLTPRVMFANGSQKSSFSVKTLEDTRYELPKTVVINFNKVHCLSGSNVAFEGELLSCSGVVVDQPARLMIASLGDHRLNNNVVSGFFTVSLVRASDGALLTNATGSDVIVNCVTVPDASAKEGKDFVFTNMHDLRISGDGNHSSANVYGVVLYSTDAAEKQVKLKIKSVTQPTGAQPISVSDAESSAEFTIRK
;
A
#
# COMPACT_ATOMS: atom_id res chain seq x y z
N ILE A 1 -19.54 -4.00 -32.70
CA ILE A 1 -18.85 -5.05 -33.46
C ILE A 1 -17.61 -5.41 -32.66
N ARG A 2 -17.36 -6.68 -32.42
CA ARG A 2 -16.11 -7.17 -31.80
C ARG A 2 -14.96 -7.10 -32.79
N PRO A 3 -13.72 -7.18 -32.34
CA PRO A 3 -12.55 -7.15 -33.25
C PRO A 3 -12.63 -8.20 -34.37
N GLU A 4 -13.29 -9.34 -34.09
CA GLU A 4 -13.51 -10.45 -35.03
C GLU A 4 -14.61 -10.15 -36.07
N GLY A 5 -15.29 -8.99 -35.98
CA GLY A 5 -16.37 -8.57 -36.86
C GLY A 5 -17.78 -8.99 -36.42
N ASP A 6 -17.92 -9.64 -35.27
CA ASP A 6 -19.22 -10.07 -34.77
C ASP A 6 -20.12 -8.90 -34.38
N ILE A 7 -21.40 -9.00 -34.65
CA ILE A 7 -22.42 -8.05 -34.23
C ILE A 7 -22.75 -8.33 -32.74
N VAL A 8 -22.43 -7.39 -31.84
CA VAL A 8 -22.76 -7.50 -30.42
C VAL A 8 -24.25 -7.32 -30.18
N PHE A 9 -24.86 -6.36 -30.85
CA PHE A 9 -26.34 -6.19 -30.88
C PHE A 9 -26.78 -5.43 -32.13
N ALA A 10 -28.03 -5.65 -32.52
CA ALA A 10 -28.76 -4.85 -33.50
C ALA A 10 -30.12 -4.48 -32.91
N LYS A 11 -30.44 -3.19 -32.83
CA LYS A 11 -31.66 -2.72 -32.17
C LYS A 11 -32.28 -1.55 -32.91
N ASN A 12 -33.61 -1.61 -33.11
CA ASN A 12 -34.34 -0.45 -33.54
C ASN A 12 -34.57 0.50 -32.35
N MET A 13 -34.01 1.68 -32.42
CA MET A 13 -33.98 2.66 -31.30
C MET A 13 -35.12 3.66 -31.36
N ILE A 14 -35.76 3.80 -32.52
CA ILE A 14 -36.83 4.79 -32.73
C ILE A 14 -38.17 4.13 -32.40
N PRO A 15 -38.99 4.71 -31.51
CA PRO A 15 -40.32 4.22 -31.22
C PRO A 15 -41.18 4.16 -32.48
N ALA A 16 -41.95 3.10 -32.66
CA ALA A 16 -42.77 2.85 -33.87
C ALA A 16 -43.82 3.93 -34.17
N ASN A 17 -44.17 4.75 -33.18
CA ASN A 17 -45.12 5.85 -33.29
C ASN A 17 -44.50 7.19 -33.79
N GLN A 18 -43.20 7.24 -34.07
CA GLN A 18 -42.50 8.47 -34.48
C GLN A 18 -42.33 8.63 -35.99
N GLY A 19 -42.88 7.78 -36.81
CA GLY A 19 -42.79 7.88 -38.28
C GLY A 19 -41.37 7.61 -38.79
N ALA A 20 -41.08 8.05 -40.02
CA ALA A 20 -39.73 7.90 -40.60
C ALA A 20 -38.76 8.86 -39.90
N ALA A 21 -37.96 8.32 -39.02
CA ALA A 21 -36.95 9.08 -38.31
C ALA A 21 -35.54 8.48 -38.60
N MET A 22 -34.54 9.32 -38.61
CA MET A 22 -33.15 8.97 -38.86
C MET A 22 -32.31 9.21 -37.59
N LEU A 23 -31.49 8.24 -37.19
CA LEU A 23 -30.41 8.45 -36.23
C LEU A 23 -29.16 8.82 -37.01
N ASP A 24 -28.74 10.06 -36.88
CA ASP A 24 -27.64 10.66 -37.64
C ASP A 24 -26.45 11.09 -36.74
N HIS A 25 -26.62 10.96 -35.43
CA HIS A 25 -25.60 11.26 -34.45
C HIS A 25 -25.29 10.07 -33.54
N LEU A 26 -24.00 9.78 -33.38
CA LEU A 26 -23.52 8.72 -32.49
C LEU A 26 -22.20 9.14 -31.83
N GLN A 27 -22.10 8.92 -30.51
CA GLN A 27 -20.88 9.09 -29.76
C GLN A 27 -20.70 7.94 -28.76
N VAL A 28 -19.49 7.39 -28.69
CA VAL A 28 -19.12 6.36 -27.72
C VAL A 28 -18.26 6.96 -26.62
N ALA A 29 -18.63 6.73 -25.38
CA ALA A 29 -17.87 7.12 -24.20
C ALA A 29 -16.74 6.14 -23.89
N ARG A 30 -15.78 6.57 -23.05
CA ARG A 30 -14.66 5.70 -22.59
C ARG A 30 -15.13 4.46 -21.83
N ASN A 31 -16.26 4.54 -21.13
CA ASN A 31 -16.87 3.43 -20.40
C ASN A 31 -17.70 2.49 -21.28
N GLY A 32 -17.70 2.71 -22.60
CA GLY A 32 -18.45 1.93 -23.58
C GLY A 32 -19.93 2.34 -23.75
N ASN A 33 -20.46 3.32 -23.01
CA ASN A 33 -21.80 3.84 -23.21
C ASN A 33 -21.91 4.57 -24.56
N ILE A 34 -23.07 4.46 -25.19
CA ILE A 34 -23.32 4.97 -26.54
C ILE A 34 -24.46 5.99 -26.48
N LEU A 35 -24.13 7.25 -26.78
CA LEU A 35 -25.13 8.29 -26.95
C LEU A 35 -25.54 8.34 -28.43
N VAL A 36 -26.84 8.29 -28.68
CA VAL A 36 -27.42 8.42 -30.02
C VAL A 36 -28.40 9.57 -30.07
N GLY A 37 -28.52 10.21 -31.21
CA GLY A 37 -29.47 11.25 -31.46
C GLY A 37 -29.94 11.27 -32.90
N GLY A 38 -31.14 11.78 -33.13
CA GLY A 38 -31.70 11.82 -34.48
C GLY A 38 -32.96 12.65 -34.62
N SER A 39 -33.48 12.66 -35.82
CA SER A 39 -34.56 13.54 -36.29
C SER A 39 -35.70 12.75 -36.89
N GLY A 40 -36.90 13.24 -36.68
CA GLY A 40 -38.16 12.69 -37.24
C GLY A 40 -39.28 13.69 -37.10
N SER A 41 -40.46 13.24 -36.76
CA SER A 41 -41.58 14.12 -36.36
C SER A 41 -41.22 14.94 -35.10
N GLN A 42 -40.35 14.38 -34.26
CA GLN A 42 -39.70 15.00 -33.11
C GLN A 42 -38.23 14.58 -33.11
N GLY A 43 -37.36 15.32 -32.41
CA GLY A 43 -36.02 14.88 -32.11
C GLY A 43 -36.06 13.72 -31.10
N TYR A 44 -35.17 12.75 -31.30
CA TYR A 44 -35.02 11.61 -30.40
C TYR A 44 -33.56 11.50 -29.94
N TYR A 45 -33.34 11.18 -28.69
CA TYR A 45 -32.01 10.89 -28.13
C TYR A 45 -32.08 9.76 -27.10
N ALA A 46 -31.00 9.00 -26.99
CA ALA A 46 -30.89 7.93 -25.99
C ALA A 46 -29.43 7.69 -25.59
N LEU A 47 -29.23 7.33 -24.33
CA LEU A 47 -27.97 6.80 -23.84
C LEU A 47 -28.12 5.30 -23.59
N LEU A 48 -27.24 4.52 -24.18
CA LEU A 48 -27.22 3.06 -24.09
C LEU A 48 -25.98 2.60 -23.36
N ARG A 49 -26.07 1.44 -22.72
CA ARG A 49 -24.91 0.64 -22.33
C ARG A 49 -24.24 0.00 -23.55
N ASN A 50 -23.05 -0.53 -23.35
CA ASN A 50 -22.31 -1.27 -24.40
C ASN A 50 -23.02 -2.53 -24.91
N ASP A 51 -24.02 -3.07 -24.17
CA ASP A 51 -24.86 -4.19 -24.56
C ASP A 51 -26.14 -3.76 -25.32
N GLY A 52 -26.30 -2.45 -25.57
CA GLY A 52 -27.47 -1.89 -26.24
C GLY A 52 -28.68 -1.65 -25.35
N THR A 53 -28.62 -1.91 -24.04
CA THR A 53 -29.72 -1.57 -23.12
C THR A 53 -29.77 -0.07 -22.87
N ALA A 54 -30.97 0.53 -22.94
CA ALA A 54 -31.13 1.95 -22.71
C ALA A 54 -30.97 2.28 -21.23
N LEU A 55 -30.10 3.23 -20.93
CA LEU A 55 -30.03 3.90 -19.63
C LEU A 55 -31.16 4.93 -19.51
N TYR A 56 -31.35 5.70 -20.56
CA TYR A 56 -32.49 6.59 -20.71
C TYR A 56 -32.74 6.90 -22.19
N SER A 57 -33.91 7.41 -22.49
CA SER A 57 -34.27 7.99 -23.79
C SER A 57 -35.21 9.17 -23.60
N GLY A 58 -35.23 10.08 -24.57
CA GLY A 58 -36.10 11.25 -24.53
C GLY A 58 -36.41 11.77 -25.93
N THR A 59 -37.37 12.69 -26.00
CA THR A 59 -37.76 13.39 -27.21
C THR A 59 -37.67 14.90 -26.99
N SER A 60 -37.53 15.65 -28.07
CA SER A 60 -37.50 17.11 -28.07
C SER A 60 -38.43 17.68 -29.14
N LYS A 61 -38.88 18.94 -28.97
CA LYS A 61 -39.75 19.62 -29.95
C LYS A 61 -39.05 19.84 -31.30
N GLY A 62 -37.73 20.06 -31.28
CA GLY A 62 -36.92 20.27 -32.46
C GLY A 62 -36.12 19.04 -32.81
N ASN A 63 -35.64 18.96 -34.03
CA ASN A 63 -34.70 17.90 -34.47
C ASN A 63 -33.39 17.97 -33.69
N VAL A 64 -32.86 16.82 -33.32
CA VAL A 64 -31.50 16.75 -32.73
C VAL A 64 -30.48 17.17 -33.80
N ARG A 65 -29.61 18.07 -33.44
CA ARG A 65 -28.59 18.65 -34.33
C ARG A 65 -27.18 18.33 -33.93
N GLY A 66 -27.00 18.03 -32.68
CA GLY A 66 -25.69 17.62 -32.16
C GLY A 66 -25.82 16.91 -30.81
N ILE A 67 -24.90 16.05 -30.54
CA ILE A 67 -24.78 15.34 -29.26
C ILE A 67 -23.35 15.44 -28.75
N GLY A 68 -23.21 15.48 -27.45
CA GLY A 68 -21.92 15.49 -26.77
C GLY A 68 -22.00 14.80 -25.43
N MET A 69 -20.90 14.25 -24.98
CA MET A 69 -20.81 13.59 -23.67
C MET A 69 -19.58 14.11 -22.91
N ASN A 70 -19.78 14.40 -21.63
CA ASN A 70 -18.68 14.74 -20.75
C ASN A 70 -17.82 13.49 -20.51
N PRO A 71 -16.54 13.48 -20.93
CA PRO A 71 -15.70 12.28 -20.80
C PRO A 71 -15.39 11.89 -19.36
N ALA A 72 -15.50 12.81 -18.40
CA ALA A 72 -15.20 12.59 -17.00
C ALA A 72 -16.42 12.07 -16.20
N THR A 73 -17.60 12.65 -16.44
CA THR A 73 -18.81 12.37 -15.64
C THR A 73 -19.81 11.46 -16.37
N GLY A 74 -19.73 11.36 -17.70
CA GLY A 74 -20.67 10.63 -18.53
C GLY A 74 -22.01 11.36 -18.75
N GLU A 75 -22.12 12.61 -18.32
CA GLU A 75 -23.27 13.47 -18.59
C GLU A 75 -23.41 13.74 -20.07
N SER A 76 -24.64 13.75 -20.57
CA SER A 76 -24.94 13.97 -21.98
C SER A 76 -25.44 15.40 -22.24
N VAL A 77 -25.08 15.91 -23.38
CA VAL A 77 -25.60 17.20 -23.89
C VAL A 77 -26.19 16.94 -25.27
N VAL A 78 -27.38 17.46 -25.50
CA VAL A 78 -28.09 17.33 -26.78
C VAL A 78 -28.50 18.74 -27.26
N THR A 79 -28.13 19.10 -28.48
CA THR A 79 -28.67 20.31 -29.13
C THR A 79 -29.80 19.95 -30.05
N THR A 80 -30.81 20.79 -30.07
CA THR A 80 -31.99 20.64 -30.93
C THR A 80 -32.29 21.93 -31.66
N TYR A 81 -33.00 21.84 -32.78
CA TYR A 81 -33.45 23.01 -33.54
C TYR A 81 -34.85 22.80 -34.10
N ASP A 82 -35.74 23.69 -33.72
CA ASP A 82 -37.10 23.75 -34.26
C ASP A 82 -37.12 24.65 -35.49
N MET A 83 -37.34 24.04 -36.65
CA MET A 83 -37.41 24.74 -37.95
C MET A 83 -38.60 25.71 -38.04
N GLY A 84 -39.74 25.36 -37.43
CA GLY A 84 -40.94 26.21 -37.44
C GLY A 84 -40.78 27.44 -36.57
N GLY A 85 -40.21 27.29 -35.39
CA GLY A 85 -39.96 28.36 -34.44
C GLY A 85 -38.63 29.08 -34.63
N ARG A 86 -37.74 28.59 -35.50
CA ARG A 86 -36.36 29.07 -35.69
C ARG A 86 -35.57 29.22 -34.38
N ARG A 87 -35.79 28.32 -33.45
CA ARG A 87 -35.18 28.34 -32.13
C ARG A 87 -34.42 27.03 -31.87
N GLY A 88 -33.22 27.18 -31.37
CA GLY A 88 -32.44 26.08 -30.84
C GLY A 88 -32.60 25.93 -29.33
N THR A 89 -32.31 24.74 -28.83
CA THR A 89 -32.10 24.50 -27.40
C THR A 89 -30.93 23.55 -27.20
N PHE A 90 -30.30 23.62 -26.03
CA PHE A 90 -29.46 22.54 -25.59
C PHE A 90 -29.89 22.06 -24.20
N ILE A 91 -29.77 20.74 -24.01
CA ILE A 91 -30.26 20.05 -22.84
C ILE A 91 -29.07 19.31 -22.25
N ARG A 92 -28.78 19.51 -20.95
CA ARG A 92 -27.82 18.70 -20.20
C ARG A 92 -28.56 17.66 -19.39
N ILE A 93 -28.09 16.42 -19.49
CA ILE A 93 -28.74 15.24 -18.93
C ILE A 93 -27.74 14.46 -18.11
N HIS A 94 -28.08 14.25 -16.84
CA HIS A 94 -27.33 13.37 -15.94
C HIS A 94 -27.34 11.92 -16.47
N PRO A 95 -26.33 11.08 -16.19
CA PRO A 95 -26.28 9.68 -16.62
C PRO A 95 -27.51 8.84 -16.21
N THR A 96 -28.25 9.25 -15.19
CA THR A 96 -29.52 8.61 -14.75
C THR A 96 -30.74 9.00 -15.59
N GLY A 97 -30.58 9.92 -16.58
CA GLY A 97 -31.66 10.42 -17.40
C GLY A 97 -32.36 11.67 -16.86
N LYS A 98 -31.96 12.18 -15.69
CA LYS A 98 -32.50 13.43 -15.14
C LYS A 98 -31.97 14.64 -15.94
N VAL A 99 -32.88 15.46 -16.47
CA VAL A 99 -32.52 16.76 -17.09
C VAL A 99 -32.02 17.69 -15.99
N GLU A 100 -30.78 18.15 -16.11
CA GLU A 100 -30.17 19.09 -15.18
C GLU A 100 -30.57 20.53 -15.52
N PHE A 101 -30.47 20.86 -16.78
CA PHE A 101 -30.99 22.11 -17.30
C PHE A 101 -31.28 22.05 -18.80
N GLU A 102 -32.13 22.98 -19.26
CA GLU A 102 -32.41 23.28 -20.66
C GLU A 102 -32.22 24.79 -20.89
N ARG A 103 -31.56 25.15 -21.98
CA ARG A 103 -31.30 26.56 -22.35
C ARG A 103 -31.66 26.80 -23.79
N SER A 104 -32.26 27.95 -24.06
CA SER A 104 -32.56 28.41 -25.41
C SER A 104 -31.28 28.87 -26.12
N LEU A 105 -31.19 28.55 -27.40
CA LEU A 105 -30.13 28.95 -28.31
C LEU A 105 -30.71 29.83 -29.40
N ASP A 106 -30.03 30.95 -29.68
CA ASP A 106 -30.33 31.75 -30.86
C ASP A 106 -29.45 31.24 -32.02
N GLY A 107 -30.03 30.38 -32.86
CA GLY A 107 -29.38 29.77 -34.00
C GLY A 107 -29.38 28.21 -34.01
N ASN A 108 -28.91 27.67 -35.12
CA ASN A 108 -28.80 26.24 -35.37
C ASN A 108 -27.37 25.77 -35.14
N PHE A 109 -27.11 25.07 -34.02
CA PHE A 109 -25.83 24.54 -33.66
C PHE A 109 -25.82 23.02 -33.89
N ASP A 110 -25.03 22.57 -34.86
CA ASP A 110 -25.00 21.19 -35.37
C ASP A 110 -23.74 20.42 -35.01
N LYS A 111 -22.77 21.09 -34.40
CA LYS A 111 -21.56 20.45 -33.85
C LYS A 111 -21.38 20.86 -32.41
N MET A 112 -20.95 19.88 -31.60
CA MET A 112 -20.64 20.18 -30.21
C MET A 112 -19.48 19.39 -29.68
N LYS A 113 -18.88 19.93 -28.64
CA LYS A 113 -17.94 19.21 -27.77
C LYS A 113 -18.20 19.59 -26.32
N VAL A 114 -18.15 18.58 -25.45
CA VAL A 114 -18.16 18.75 -24.00
C VAL A 114 -16.73 18.49 -23.49
N THR A 115 -16.20 19.40 -22.69
CA THR A 115 -14.87 19.28 -22.07
C THR A 115 -14.93 18.36 -20.84
N ASN A 116 -13.76 17.96 -20.31
CA ASN A 116 -13.69 17.18 -19.07
C ASN A 116 -14.23 17.97 -17.86
N SER A 117 -14.11 19.30 -17.87
CA SER A 117 -14.65 20.21 -16.85
C SER A 117 -16.16 20.47 -17.01
N GLY A 118 -16.77 19.92 -18.05
CA GLY A 118 -18.21 20.04 -18.31
C GLY A 118 -18.62 21.28 -19.08
N GLU A 119 -17.70 22.09 -19.58
CA GLU A 119 -17.99 23.22 -20.47
C GLU A 119 -18.51 22.71 -21.81
N ILE A 120 -19.42 23.45 -22.42
CA ILE A 120 -20.11 23.05 -23.64
C ILE A 120 -19.75 24.00 -24.75
N LEU A 121 -19.05 23.50 -25.75
CA LEU A 121 -18.73 24.22 -26.97
C LEU A 121 -19.71 23.82 -28.05
N LEU A 122 -20.41 24.81 -28.60
CA LEU A 122 -21.35 24.65 -29.69
C LEU A 122 -20.85 25.40 -30.94
N LEU A 123 -20.99 24.76 -32.10
CA LEU A 123 -20.66 25.33 -33.40
C LEU A 123 -21.85 25.22 -34.35
N SER A 124 -22.20 26.33 -34.96
CA SER A 124 -23.09 26.38 -36.12
C SER A 124 -22.26 26.28 -37.40
N SER A 125 -22.34 25.11 -38.09
CA SER A 125 -21.63 24.93 -39.35
C SER A 125 -22.12 25.84 -40.46
N SER A 126 -23.40 26.15 -40.48
CA SER A 126 -24.00 27.00 -41.51
C SER A 126 -23.66 28.47 -41.35
N GLU A 127 -23.48 28.93 -40.11
CA GLU A 127 -23.23 30.34 -39.79
C GLU A 127 -21.78 30.64 -39.46
N GLY A 128 -20.98 29.60 -39.18
CA GLY A 128 -19.61 29.77 -38.67
C GLY A 128 -19.60 30.46 -37.32
N ARG A 129 -20.61 30.20 -36.50
CA ARG A 129 -20.80 30.80 -35.18
C ARG A 129 -20.41 29.81 -34.10
N VAL A 130 -19.77 30.28 -33.08
CA VAL A 130 -19.31 29.51 -31.95
C VAL A 130 -19.85 30.08 -30.66
N CYS A 131 -20.48 29.24 -29.86
CA CYS A 131 -20.89 29.57 -28.50
C CYS A 131 -20.20 28.63 -27.51
N MET A 132 -19.82 29.17 -26.36
CA MET A 132 -19.33 28.40 -25.24
C MET A 132 -20.17 28.67 -24.00
N PHE A 133 -20.49 27.64 -23.29
CA PHE A 133 -21.24 27.69 -22.05
C PHE A 133 -20.42 27.00 -20.94
N SER A 134 -20.51 27.53 -19.73
CA SER A 134 -19.96 26.91 -18.54
C SER A 134 -20.61 25.57 -18.25
N SER A 135 -20.06 24.84 -17.32
CA SER A 135 -20.64 23.57 -16.80
C SER A 135 -22.03 23.78 -16.17
N THR A 136 -22.39 24.99 -15.77
CA THR A 136 -23.71 25.36 -15.23
C THR A 136 -24.69 25.87 -16.28
N GLY A 137 -24.25 25.95 -17.54
CA GLY A 137 -25.08 26.40 -18.67
C GLY A 137 -25.14 27.92 -18.82
N GLU A 138 -24.24 28.65 -18.17
CA GLU A 138 -24.12 30.11 -18.39
C GLU A 138 -23.28 30.37 -19.64
N LYS A 139 -23.75 31.32 -20.48
CA LYS A 139 -23.07 31.65 -21.74
C LYS A 139 -21.80 32.46 -21.46
N GLU A 140 -20.64 31.89 -21.84
CA GLU A 140 -19.34 32.53 -21.65
C GLU A 140 -18.92 33.37 -22.83
N PHE A 141 -19.14 32.88 -24.06
CA PHE A 141 -18.98 33.69 -25.25
C PHE A 141 -19.86 33.22 -26.41
N ASP A 142 -20.02 34.13 -27.39
CA ASP A 142 -20.82 33.95 -28.59
C ASP A 142 -20.25 34.82 -29.70
N ARG A 143 -19.70 34.24 -30.77
CA ARG A 143 -19.09 34.99 -31.86
C ARG A 143 -19.00 34.22 -33.17
N TYR A 144 -18.78 34.94 -34.25
CA TYR A 144 -18.43 34.35 -35.53
C TYR A 144 -16.93 34.03 -35.59
N VAL A 145 -16.59 32.89 -36.24
CA VAL A 145 -15.19 32.37 -36.33
C VAL A 145 -14.33 33.29 -37.21
N THR A 146 -14.93 34.03 -38.15
CA THR A 146 -14.22 34.94 -39.05
C THR A 146 -14.96 36.27 -39.18
N ASP A 147 -14.30 37.35 -38.81
CA ASP A 147 -14.62 38.76 -39.08
C ASP A 147 -16.11 39.11 -39.13
N ASN A 148 -16.90 38.60 -38.19
CA ASN A 148 -18.35 38.78 -38.08
C ASN A 148 -19.17 38.40 -39.35
N LYS A 149 -18.64 37.47 -40.20
CA LYS A 149 -19.35 36.98 -41.39
C LYS A 149 -19.66 35.51 -41.28
N PRO A 150 -20.85 35.07 -41.66
CA PRO A 150 -21.18 33.68 -41.76
C PRO A 150 -20.23 32.95 -42.70
N THR A 151 -19.57 31.91 -42.24
CA THR A 151 -18.68 31.06 -43.03
C THR A 151 -18.89 29.59 -42.66
N ALA A 152 -19.28 28.78 -43.62
CA ALA A 152 -19.52 27.37 -43.37
C ALA A 152 -18.27 26.63 -42.92
N TYR A 153 -18.37 25.89 -41.84
CA TYR A 153 -17.37 24.97 -41.30
C TYR A 153 -17.88 23.55 -41.28
N ARG A 154 -17.00 22.57 -41.58
CA ARG A 154 -17.39 21.16 -41.63
C ARG A 154 -17.12 20.43 -40.32
N GLN A 155 -16.10 20.85 -39.60
CA GLN A 155 -15.73 20.20 -38.34
C GLN A 155 -15.13 21.21 -37.36
N ALA A 156 -15.34 20.94 -36.06
CA ALA A 156 -14.66 21.60 -34.96
C ALA A 156 -13.90 20.58 -34.16
N TYR A 157 -12.68 20.91 -33.77
CA TYR A 157 -11.82 20.07 -32.95
C TYR A 157 -11.25 20.88 -31.80
N THR A 158 -11.23 20.30 -30.62
CA THR A 158 -10.52 20.85 -29.46
C THR A 158 -9.21 20.09 -29.28
N ALA A 159 -8.09 20.76 -29.44
CA ALA A 159 -6.79 20.17 -29.17
C ALA A 159 -6.62 19.86 -27.67
N SER A 160 -5.68 18.99 -27.32
CA SER A 160 -5.34 18.71 -25.93
C SER A 160 -4.84 19.95 -25.17
N SER A 161 -4.32 20.93 -25.88
CA SER A 161 -3.92 22.25 -25.39
C SER A 161 -5.09 23.23 -25.13
N GLY A 162 -6.34 22.80 -25.39
CA GLY A 162 -7.55 23.63 -25.21
C GLY A 162 -7.87 24.53 -26.40
N GLU A 163 -7.07 24.52 -27.44
CA GLU A 163 -7.31 25.33 -28.64
C GLU A 163 -8.45 24.76 -29.46
N LEU A 164 -9.22 25.67 -30.08
CA LEU A 164 -10.31 25.33 -30.97
C LEU A 164 -9.83 25.42 -32.41
N LEU A 165 -9.92 24.32 -33.13
CA LEU A 165 -9.57 24.23 -34.53
C LEU A 165 -10.86 24.02 -35.34
N PHE A 166 -11.04 24.79 -36.39
CA PHE A 166 -12.18 24.70 -37.28
C PHE A 166 -11.71 24.44 -38.72
N LEU A 167 -12.28 23.41 -39.32
CA LEU A 167 -12.05 23.08 -40.72
C LEU A 167 -13.22 23.58 -41.54
N GLY A 168 -12.96 24.60 -42.37
CA GLY A 168 -13.94 25.22 -43.26
C GLY A 168 -14.01 24.56 -44.63
N ALA A 169 -15.02 24.91 -45.40
CA ALA A 169 -15.13 24.60 -46.82
C ALA A 169 -13.94 25.18 -47.57
N GLY A 170 -13.45 24.49 -48.61
CA GLY A 170 -12.28 24.94 -49.39
C GLY A 170 -10.93 24.76 -48.70
N GLY A 171 -10.82 23.88 -47.68
CA GLY A 171 -9.55 23.56 -47.01
C GLY A 171 -9.07 24.63 -46.02
N ARG A 172 -9.92 25.55 -45.64
CA ARG A 172 -9.57 26.61 -44.68
C ARG A 172 -9.51 26.04 -43.27
N LEU A 173 -8.37 26.14 -42.62
CA LEU A 173 -8.17 25.83 -41.22
C LEU A 173 -8.16 27.14 -40.40
N VAL A 174 -9.05 27.26 -39.43
CA VAL A 174 -9.08 28.39 -38.49
C VAL A 174 -8.81 27.86 -37.09
N LYS A 175 -7.88 28.51 -36.42
CA LYS A 175 -7.59 28.30 -35.02
C LYS A 175 -8.15 29.46 -34.22
N LEU A 176 -9.08 29.20 -33.33
CA LEU A 176 -9.52 30.17 -32.33
C LEU A 176 -8.65 30.07 -31.10
N GLY A 177 -8.10 31.18 -30.70
CA GLY A 177 -7.23 31.24 -29.55
C GLY A 177 -7.27 32.57 -28.85
N HIS A 178 -8.05 32.67 -27.81
CA HIS A 178 -7.95 33.59 -26.68
C HIS A 178 -8.33 32.79 -25.44
N GLY A 179 -7.52 31.88 -24.97
CA GLY A 179 -7.93 31.11 -23.84
C GLY A 179 -6.82 30.93 -22.85
N LEU A 180 -7.18 30.88 -21.59
CA LEU A 180 -6.31 30.57 -20.48
C LEU A 180 -6.53 29.11 -20.08
N TYR A 181 -5.47 28.40 -19.95
CA TYR A 181 -5.50 27.07 -19.35
C TYR A 181 -4.33 26.88 -18.40
N VAL A 182 -4.54 26.07 -17.35
CA VAL A 182 -3.51 25.70 -16.38
C VAL A 182 -3.13 24.24 -16.54
N SER A 183 -1.83 23.94 -16.43
CA SER A 183 -1.30 22.58 -16.49
C SER A 183 -1.68 21.76 -15.26
N ASP A 184 -1.70 20.44 -15.39
CA ASP A 184 -1.66 19.53 -14.25
C ASP A 184 -0.21 19.29 -13.84
N VAL A 185 0.01 18.91 -12.58
CA VAL A 185 1.31 18.68 -11.99
C VAL A 185 1.32 17.34 -11.25
N LYS A 186 2.39 16.61 -11.39
CA LYS A 186 2.68 15.43 -10.55
C LYS A 186 3.99 15.66 -9.83
N ILE A 187 4.02 15.46 -8.53
CA ILE A 187 5.19 15.73 -7.68
C ILE A 187 5.30 14.67 -6.59
N THR A 188 6.52 14.29 -6.26
CA THR A 188 6.79 13.45 -5.08
C THR A 188 7.00 14.33 -3.85
N LYS A 189 6.37 13.98 -2.74
CA LYS A 189 6.57 14.61 -1.45
C LYS A 189 8.06 14.60 -1.09
N PRO A 190 8.66 15.74 -0.71
CA PRO A 190 10.07 15.77 -0.35
C PRO A 190 10.32 15.02 0.97
N VAL A 191 11.49 14.42 1.10
CA VAL A 191 11.91 13.75 2.35
C VAL A 191 12.02 14.77 3.47
N ASN A 192 12.63 15.94 3.17
CA ASN A 192 12.82 17.04 4.09
C ASN A 192 12.57 18.38 3.38
N GLY A 193 12.18 19.41 4.14
CA GLY A 193 11.97 20.76 3.63
C GLY A 193 10.74 20.88 2.73
N ILE A 194 10.92 21.47 1.55
CA ILE A 194 9.85 21.74 0.58
C ILE A 194 10.30 21.31 -0.82
N ALA A 195 9.32 20.92 -1.64
CA ALA A 195 9.46 20.78 -3.09
C ALA A 195 8.49 21.75 -3.77
N THR A 196 8.76 22.15 -5.01
CA THR A 196 7.95 23.13 -5.74
C THR A 196 7.12 22.46 -6.81
N ALA A 197 5.78 22.52 -6.69
CA ALA A 197 4.85 22.17 -7.73
C ALA A 197 4.68 23.40 -8.66
N ILE A 198 5.03 23.25 -9.94
CA ILE A 198 4.99 24.34 -10.91
C ILE A 198 3.79 24.15 -11.82
N PHE A 199 2.80 25.03 -11.69
CA PHE A 199 1.67 25.12 -12.60
C PHE A 199 1.96 26.16 -13.67
N THR A 200 1.95 25.76 -14.93
CA THR A 200 2.10 26.68 -16.05
C THR A 200 0.73 27.15 -16.52
N VAL A 201 0.47 28.43 -16.37
CA VAL A 201 -0.71 29.08 -16.97
C VAL A 201 -0.34 29.61 -18.35
N THR A 202 -1.07 29.13 -19.35
CA THR A 202 -0.83 29.49 -20.74
C THR A 202 -2.00 30.29 -21.31
N LEU A 203 -1.69 31.43 -21.84
CA LEU A 203 -2.61 32.20 -22.68
C LEU A 203 -2.38 31.82 -24.15
N THR A 204 -3.43 31.33 -24.83
CA THR A 204 -3.42 31.09 -26.26
C THR A 204 -4.13 32.20 -27.00
N GLY A 205 -3.45 32.84 -27.93
CA GLY A 205 -3.97 33.98 -28.67
C GLY A 205 -4.18 35.20 -27.77
N TYR A 206 -4.52 36.31 -28.40
CA TYR A 206 -4.89 37.56 -27.71
C TYR A 206 -5.77 38.44 -28.59
N ALA A 207 -6.62 39.24 -27.95
CA ALA A 207 -7.40 40.27 -28.62
C ALA A 207 -6.49 41.46 -28.98
N THR A 208 -6.87 42.15 -30.04
CA THR A 208 -6.21 43.40 -30.44
C THR A 208 -7.22 44.54 -30.48
N THR A 209 -6.76 45.76 -30.25
CA THR A 209 -7.55 46.97 -30.52
C THR A 209 -7.81 47.08 -32.01
N LYS A 210 -8.66 48.03 -32.41
CA LYS A 210 -8.92 48.33 -33.83
C LYS A 210 -7.63 48.69 -34.58
N GLU A 211 -6.69 49.32 -33.90
CA GLU A 211 -5.37 49.72 -34.44
C GLU A 211 -4.37 48.57 -34.43
N GLY A 212 -4.79 47.37 -33.95
CA GLY A 212 -4.01 46.16 -33.96
C GLY A 212 -3.01 46.06 -32.80
N ALA A 213 -3.13 46.85 -31.74
CA ALA A 213 -2.34 46.69 -30.51
C ALA A 213 -2.86 45.54 -29.66
N PRO A 214 -1.99 44.71 -29.07
CA PRO A 214 -2.41 43.64 -28.15
C PRO A 214 -3.15 44.19 -26.92
N ILE A 215 -4.23 43.55 -26.54
CA ILE A 215 -4.98 43.90 -25.33
C ILE A 215 -4.40 43.04 -24.18
N PRO A 216 -3.97 43.64 -23.05
CA PRO A 216 -3.53 42.91 -21.87
C PRO A 216 -4.62 41.99 -21.31
N VAL A 217 -4.23 40.77 -20.92
CA VAL A 217 -5.12 39.78 -20.32
C VAL A 217 -4.72 39.58 -18.87
N SER A 218 -5.67 39.47 -17.97
CA SER A 218 -5.38 39.14 -16.57
C SER A 218 -6.32 38.07 -16.03
N VAL A 219 -5.83 37.29 -15.04
CA VAL A 219 -6.58 36.21 -14.41
C VAL A 219 -6.19 36.09 -12.94
N GLY A 220 -7.16 35.91 -12.07
CA GLY A 220 -6.96 35.53 -10.68
C GLY A 220 -6.65 34.06 -10.56
N TYR A 221 -5.93 33.67 -9.49
CA TYR A 221 -5.71 32.28 -9.17
C TYR A 221 -5.70 32.06 -7.66
N ALA A 222 -6.07 30.84 -7.24
CA ALA A 222 -5.96 30.38 -5.86
C ALA A 222 -5.83 28.87 -5.81
N THR A 223 -5.07 28.37 -4.84
CA THR A 223 -5.06 26.93 -4.52
C THR A 223 -6.31 26.54 -3.76
N GLN A 224 -6.75 25.28 -3.95
CA GLN A 224 -7.92 24.69 -3.33
C GLN A 224 -7.58 23.29 -2.77
N GLU A 225 -7.95 23.05 -1.51
CA GLU A 225 -7.79 21.74 -0.88
C GLU A 225 -8.74 20.70 -1.52
N LYS A 226 -8.22 19.47 -1.64
CA LYS A 226 -8.99 18.27 -1.96
C LYS A 226 -8.66 17.18 -0.92
N THR A 227 -7.90 16.18 -1.30
CA THR A 227 -7.38 15.19 -0.34
C THR A 227 -6.08 15.65 0.31
N ALA A 228 -5.33 16.57 -0.32
CA ALA A 228 -4.22 17.30 0.28
C ALA A 228 -4.74 18.54 1.01
N ASN A 229 -4.19 18.81 2.20
CA ASN A 229 -4.57 19.94 3.05
C ASN A 229 -3.40 20.90 3.29
N ILE A 230 -3.72 22.15 3.60
CA ILE A 230 -2.72 23.20 3.87
C ILE A 230 -1.93 22.99 5.15
N ALA A 231 -2.47 22.27 6.11
CA ALA A 231 -1.76 22.00 7.35
C ALA A 231 -0.51 21.15 7.10
N ASN A 232 -0.64 20.06 6.34
CA ASN A 232 0.39 19.01 6.22
C ASN A 232 1.06 18.92 4.84
N ASN A 233 0.38 19.31 3.75
CA ASN A 233 0.81 18.91 2.42
C ASN A 233 1.34 20.04 1.55
N PHE A 234 0.74 21.24 1.58
CA PHE A 234 1.19 22.34 0.75
C PHE A 234 0.97 23.71 1.41
N THR A 235 1.60 24.75 0.86
CA THR A 235 1.39 26.13 1.27
C THR A 235 0.43 26.78 0.28
N PRO A 236 -0.71 27.36 0.73
CA PRO A 236 -1.69 27.96 -0.17
C PRO A 236 -1.12 29.20 -0.84
N VAL A 237 -1.45 29.37 -2.10
CA VAL A 237 -1.13 30.57 -2.87
C VAL A 237 -2.39 31.18 -3.47
N LYS A 238 -2.42 32.51 -3.56
CA LYS A 238 -3.47 33.30 -4.21
C LYS A 238 -2.85 34.54 -4.83
N GLY A 239 -3.29 34.90 -6.01
CA GLY A 239 -2.77 36.10 -6.69
C GLY A 239 -3.47 36.39 -7.99
N LYS A 240 -2.82 37.22 -8.80
CA LYS A 240 -3.28 37.63 -10.13
C LYS A 240 -2.10 37.57 -11.11
N LEU A 241 -2.32 36.95 -12.27
CA LEU A 241 -1.40 37.01 -13.40
C LEU A 241 -1.84 38.07 -14.39
N SER A 242 -0.87 38.72 -15.05
CA SER A 242 -1.10 39.65 -16.12
C SER A 242 -0.25 39.29 -17.32
N PHE A 243 -0.89 39.04 -18.44
CA PHE A 243 -0.25 38.70 -19.70
C PHE A 243 -0.25 39.92 -20.59
N THR A 244 0.93 40.35 -21.01
CA THR A 244 1.09 41.43 -21.98
C THR A 244 1.60 40.82 -23.30
N PRO A 245 0.71 40.40 -24.22
CA PRO A 245 1.13 39.83 -25.49
C PRO A 245 1.93 40.83 -26.30
N SER A 246 2.97 40.39 -26.99
CA SER A 246 3.80 41.25 -27.86
C SER A 246 3.69 40.84 -29.33
N ARG A 247 3.73 41.85 -30.24
CA ARG A 247 3.83 41.62 -31.66
C ARG A 247 5.28 41.25 -32.03
N GLY A 248 5.52 40.11 -32.69
CA GLY A 248 6.78 40.02 -33.42
C GLY A 248 7.57 38.73 -33.35
N THR A 249 7.16 37.68 -32.63
CA THR A 249 7.87 36.37 -32.61
C THR A 249 7.03 35.25 -33.24
N ALA A 250 7.65 34.18 -33.67
CA ALA A 250 6.98 33.00 -34.22
C ALA A 250 5.93 32.40 -33.26
N ASP A 251 6.12 32.60 -31.93
CA ASP A 251 5.24 32.14 -30.84
C ASP A 251 4.19 33.17 -30.40
N ARG A 252 3.81 34.10 -31.28
CA ARG A 252 2.86 35.20 -30.98
C ARG A 252 1.51 34.80 -30.39
N TYR A 253 1.24 33.50 -30.28
CA TYR A 253 -0.05 32.98 -29.84
C TYR A 253 0.03 32.22 -28.51
N LEU A 254 1.20 32.19 -27.86
CA LEU A 254 1.44 31.40 -26.65
C LEU A 254 2.27 32.21 -25.67
N VAL A 255 1.64 32.68 -24.59
CA VAL A 255 2.33 33.34 -23.48
C VAL A 255 2.13 32.50 -22.23
N LYS A 256 3.23 32.17 -21.56
CA LYS A 256 3.23 31.30 -20.37
C LYS A 256 3.70 32.07 -19.15
N GLN A 257 3.11 31.76 -18.00
CA GLN A 257 3.58 32.19 -16.70
C GLN A 257 3.42 31.02 -15.71
N ASP A 258 4.39 30.86 -14.84
CA ASP A 258 4.40 29.79 -13.87
C ASP A 258 3.91 30.29 -12.51
N ILE A 259 3.19 29.42 -11.82
CA ILE A 259 2.75 29.59 -10.44
C ILE A 259 3.38 28.49 -9.63
N GLU A 260 4.21 28.87 -8.67
CA GLU A 260 4.89 27.95 -7.78
C GLU A 260 4.08 27.71 -6.52
N VAL A 261 3.88 26.45 -6.17
CA VAL A 261 3.22 26.02 -4.94
C VAL A 261 4.16 25.12 -4.16
N SER A 262 4.51 25.52 -2.95
CA SER A 262 5.37 24.73 -2.07
C SER A 262 4.64 23.50 -1.51
N VAL A 263 5.17 22.31 -1.78
CA VAL A 263 4.75 21.02 -1.20
C VAL A 263 5.66 20.72 -0.02
N LYS A 264 5.07 20.47 1.15
CA LYS A 264 5.77 20.30 2.43
C LYS A 264 6.19 18.86 2.65
N ALA A 265 7.39 18.66 3.21
CA ALA A 265 7.73 17.40 3.86
C ALA A 265 6.87 17.20 5.11
N ASN A 266 6.54 15.96 5.41
CA ASN A 266 5.96 15.56 6.68
C ASN A 266 6.44 14.15 7.07
N ASN A 267 6.03 13.66 8.24
CA ASN A 267 6.40 12.34 8.73
C ASN A 267 5.25 11.33 8.60
N LEU A 268 4.44 11.48 7.55
CA LEU A 268 3.27 10.64 7.30
C LEU A 268 3.43 9.88 5.98
N ILE A 269 2.99 8.64 5.98
CA ILE A 269 2.69 7.87 4.77
C ILE A 269 1.18 8.05 4.54
N GLU A 270 0.80 8.73 3.47
CA GLU A 270 -0.59 9.18 3.25
C GLU A 270 -1.22 8.62 1.97
N GLY A 271 -0.43 7.96 1.10
CA GLY A 271 -0.83 7.64 -0.26
C GLY A 271 -0.89 8.87 -1.16
N MET A 272 -1.54 8.73 -2.31
CA MET A 272 -1.73 9.87 -3.21
C MET A 272 -2.62 10.93 -2.57
N LYS A 273 -2.16 12.19 -2.61
CA LYS A 273 -2.91 13.37 -2.20
C LYS A 273 -3.07 14.33 -3.37
N GLU A 274 -4.16 15.06 -3.40
CA GLU A 274 -4.49 15.97 -4.48
C GLU A 274 -4.89 17.33 -3.94
N PHE A 275 -4.45 18.41 -4.63
CA PHE A 275 -4.99 19.76 -4.52
C PHE A 275 -5.16 20.35 -5.90
N GLU A 276 -5.86 21.46 -5.99
CA GLU A 276 -6.13 22.15 -7.26
C GLU A 276 -5.58 23.58 -7.23
N LEU A 277 -5.16 24.06 -8.38
CA LEU A 277 -4.99 25.48 -8.67
C LEU A 277 -6.14 25.92 -9.57
N VAL A 278 -6.95 26.85 -9.08
CA VAL A 278 -8.15 27.32 -9.77
C VAL A 278 -7.92 28.73 -10.30
N LEU A 279 -8.14 28.92 -11.59
CA LEU A 279 -8.16 30.22 -12.23
C LEU A 279 -9.56 30.85 -12.12
N SER A 280 -9.64 32.16 -11.87
CA SER A 280 -10.89 32.92 -11.76
C SER A 280 -10.75 34.33 -12.35
N ASP A 281 -11.86 35.00 -12.52
CA ASP A 281 -11.91 36.44 -12.85
C ASP A 281 -11.05 36.84 -14.05
N ALA A 282 -11.06 36.01 -15.11
CA ALA A 282 -10.33 36.30 -16.33
C ALA A 282 -10.88 37.58 -17.00
N GLN A 283 -10.00 38.54 -17.30
CA GLN A 283 -10.31 39.76 -17.99
C GLN A 283 -9.71 39.74 -19.40
N GLN A 284 -10.50 40.07 -20.40
CA GLN A 284 -10.11 40.13 -21.82
C GLN A 284 -9.69 38.76 -22.41
N SER A 285 -10.09 37.66 -21.74
CA SER A 285 -9.91 36.29 -22.18
C SER A 285 -10.94 35.39 -21.49
N TYR A 286 -11.01 34.13 -21.85
CA TYR A 286 -11.87 33.15 -21.22
C TYR A 286 -11.07 31.99 -20.69
N LEU A 287 -11.64 31.26 -19.73
CA LEU A 287 -11.02 30.13 -19.09
C LEU A 287 -11.34 28.85 -19.89
N VAL A 288 -10.35 28.27 -20.56
CA VAL A 288 -10.48 27.01 -21.32
C VAL A 288 -10.32 25.80 -20.41
N LYS A 289 -9.31 25.84 -19.56
CA LYS A 289 -9.08 24.85 -18.50
C LYS A 289 -8.76 25.62 -17.22
N PRO A 290 -9.79 25.97 -16.43
CA PRO A 290 -9.60 26.81 -15.25
C PRO A 290 -8.97 26.07 -14.08
N VAL A 291 -8.94 24.73 -14.07
CA VAL A 291 -8.47 23.92 -12.96
C VAL A 291 -7.24 23.12 -13.38
N GLY A 292 -6.14 23.35 -12.70
CA GLY A 292 -4.94 22.52 -12.73
C GLY A 292 -4.90 21.63 -11.51
N LYS A 293 -4.70 20.33 -11.70
CA LYS A 293 -4.66 19.32 -10.65
C LYS A 293 -3.22 19.02 -10.29
N ALA A 294 -2.87 19.09 -9.00
CA ALA A 294 -1.63 18.56 -8.48
C ALA A 294 -1.86 17.20 -7.81
N VAL A 295 -1.06 16.24 -8.18
CA VAL A 295 -1.00 14.92 -7.54
C VAL A 295 0.32 14.81 -6.77
N ILE A 296 0.23 14.67 -5.45
CA ILE A 296 1.37 14.45 -4.58
C ILE A 296 1.47 12.96 -4.30
N GLU A 297 2.57 12.33 -4.71
CA GLU A 297 2.93 10.97 -4.32
C GLU A 297 3.78 10.99 -3.05
N ASP A 298 3.69 9.94 -2.24
CA ASP A 298 4.50 9.85 -1.01
C ASP A 298 6.00 9.79 -1.31
N GLN A 299 6.79 10.33 -0.39
CA GLN A 299 8.22 10.06 -0.31
C GLN A 299 8.47 8.56 -0.07
N GLN A 300 9.66 8.11 -0.38
CA GLN A 300 10.07 6.75 -0.07
C GLN A 300 10.01 6.50 1.45
N ALA A 301 9.37 5.41 1.83
CA ALA A 301 9.38 4.87 3.17
C ALA A 301 10.10 3.51 3.18
N VAL A 302 10.89 3.26 4.22
CA VAL A 302 11.69 2.06 4.37
C VAL A 302 11.23 1.30 5.62
N VAL A 303 10.96 0.01 5.46
CA VAL A 303 10.70 -0.89 6.58
C VAL A 303 12.05 -1.36 7.13
N LYS A 304 12.27 -1.16 8.42
CA LYS A 304 13.48 -1.60 9.13
C LYS A 304 13.15 -2.37 10.39
N MET A 305 14.05 -3.26 10.77
CA MET A 305 13.99 -3.90 12.09
C MET A 305 14.35 -2.86 13.16
N VAL A 306 13.53 -2.78 14.20
CA VAL A 306 13.75 -1.91 15.37
C VAL A 306 14.45 -2.69 16.47
N ARG A 307 13.91 -3.86 16.81
CA ARG A 307 14.49 -4.75 17.82
C ARG A 307 13.96 -6.17 17.67
N THR A 308 14.69 -7.10 18.26
CA THR A 308 14.22 -8.44 18.58
C THR A 308 14.32 -8.66 20.08
N GLU A 309 13.41 -9.44 20.65
CA GLU A 309 13.53 -9.98 22.00
C GLU A 309 13.72 -11.47 21.92
N GLN A 310 14.66 -11.97 22.72
CA GLN A 310 14.97 -13.38 22.83
C GLN A 310 13.77 -14.16 23.36
N GLY A 311 13.48 -15.29 22.75
CA GLY A 311 12.52 -16.29 23.24
C GLY A 311 13.17 -17.29 24.19
N GLU A 312 12.34 -17.99 24.95
CA GLU A 312 12.72 -19.11 25.80
C GLU A 312 11.71 -20.23 25.55
N GLU A 313 12.19 -21.42 25.31
CA GLU A 313 11.36 -22.54 24.90
C GLU A 313 10.15 -22.76 25.83
N GLY A 314 8.98 -22.87 25.18
CA GLY A 314 7.71 -23.09 25.86
C GLY A 314 7.21 -21.99 26.79
N THR A 315 8.03 -20.98 27.13
CA THR A 315 7.70 -19.97 28.14
C THR A 315 7.64 -18.56 27.62
N LYS A 316 8.49 -18.19 26.65
CA LYS A 316 8.54 -16.85 26.09
C LYS A 316 8.78 -16.88 24.59
N ASP A 317 7.88 -16.24 23.85
CA ASP A 317 7.98 -16.08 22.40
C ASP A 317 9.12 -15.16 21.97
N ILE A 318 9.66 -15.40 20.76
CA ILE A 318 10.59 -14.46 20.13
C ILE A 318 9.79 -13.30 19.56
N LEU A 319 10.15 -12.06 19.91
CA LEU A 319 9.50 -10.85 19.38
C LEU A 319 10.37 -10.21 18.31
N TYR A 320 9.76 -9.89 17.16
CA TYR A 320 10.35 -9.07 16.09
C TYR A 320 9.55 -7.79 15.97
N GLU A 321 10.15 -6.63 16.21
CA GLU A 321 9.52 -5.33 16.05
C GLU A 321 10.10 -4.62 14.83
N LEU A 322 9.22 -4.29 13.86
CA LEU A 322 9.55 -3.52 12.68
C LEU A 322 9.04 -2.08 12.82
N GLY A 323 9.64 -1.17 12.07
CA GLY A 323 9.25 0.24 12.02
C GLY A 323 9.26 0.79 10.60
N LEU A 324 8.54 1.88 10.40
CA LEU A 324 8.47 2.65 9.17
C LEU A 324 9.36 3.89 9.31
N PHE A 325 10.24 4.11 8.35
CA PHE A 325 11.22 5.20 8.39
C PHE A 325 11.37 5.88 7.03
N LYS A 326 11.78 7.13 7.03
CA LYS A 326 12.39 7.76 5.87
C LYS A 326 13.77 7.14 5.58
N PRO A 327 14.33 7.32 4.37
CA PRO A 327 15.70 6.88 4.08
C PRO A 327 16.75 7.43 5.06
N ASP A 328 16.54 8.64 5.60
CA ASP A 328 17.42 9.27 6.58
C ASP A 328 17.26 8.72 8.02
N GLY A 329 16.37 7.77 8.24
CA GLY A 329 16.10 7.17 9.55
C GLY A 329 15.00 7.87 10.38
N THR A 330 14.41 8.94 9.90
CA THR A 330 13.31 9.62 10.60
C THR A 330 12.06 8.71 10.62
N PRO A 331 11.43 8.48 11.78
CA PRO A 331 10.22 7.65 11.86
C PRO A 331 9.05 8.23 11.06
N LEU A 332 8.30 7.34 10.40
CA LEU A 332 7.09 7.64 9.65
C LEU A 332 5.87 7.00 10.30
N THR A 333 4.74 7.70 10.25
CA THR A 333 3.46 7.20 10.70
C THR A 333 2.61 6.79 9.51
N ASN A 334 2.01 5.60 9.54
CA ASN A 334 0.99 5.21 8.57
C ASN A 334 -0.27 6.07 8.77
N SER A 335 -0.60 6.89 7.80
CA SER A 335 -1.78 7.78 7.78
C SER A 335 -2.62 7.58 6.51
N THR A 336 -2.52 6.38 5.92
CA THR A 336 -3.23 6.05 4.67
C THR A 336 -4.71 5.78 4.84
N GLY A 337 -5.18 5.58 6.07
CA GLY A 337 -6.52 5.06 6.38
C GLY A 337 -6.65 3.54 6.20
N ALA A 338 -5.59 2.86 5.77
CA ALA A 338 -5.53 1.41 5.57
C ALA A 338 -4.30 0.82 6.27
N ASN A 339 -4.25 -0.50 6.39
CA ASN A 339 -3.07 -1.17 6.92
C ASN A 339 -1.96 -1.26 5.87
N ILE A 340 -0.71 -1.10 6.30
CA ILE A 340 0.47 -1.51 5.54
C ILE A 340 0.86 -2.89 6.06
N ILE A 341 0.92 -3.87 5.18
CA ILE A 341 1.18 -5.27 5.52
C ILE A 341 2.53 -5.67 4.96
N VAL A 342 3.35 -6.29 5.80
CA VAL A 342 4.67 -6.80 5.45
C VAL A 342 4.64 -8.32 5.67
N ASP A 343 4.77 -9.08 4.59
CA ASP A 343 4.81 -10.53 4.61
C ASP A 343 6.25 -11.03 4.53
N GLY A 344 6.52 -12.11 5.24
CA GLY A 344 7.81 -12.78 5.26
C GLY A 344 7.70 -14.29 5.18
N ILE A 345 8.84 -14.91 5.11
CA ILE A 345 9.03 -16.36 5.17
C ILE A 345 10.14 -16.68 6.19
N TYR A 346 10.10 -17.85 6.78
CA TYR A 346 11.23 -18.33 7.58
C TYR A 346 12.44 -18.56 6.67
N GLY A 347 13.59 -18.06 7.09
CA GLY A 347 14.88 -18.22 6.43
C GLY A 347 15.74 -19.32 7.08
N GLU A 348 16.95 -19.45 6.60
CA GLU A 348 17.91 -20.40 7.17
C GLU A 348 18.43 -19.88 8.52
N GLY A 349 18.05 -20.57 9.59
CA GLY A 349 18.51 -20.40 10.95
C GLY A 349 19.07 -21.72 11.49
N THR A 350 19.46 -21.75 12.77
CA THR A 350 19.90 -22.97 13.45
C THR A 350 18.77 -23.67 14.21
N ALA A 351 17.65 -22.98 14.44
CA ALA A 351 16.46 -23.54 15.08
C ALA A 351 15.64 -24.37 14.09
N ASP A 352 15.03 -25.44 14.58
CA ASP A 352 14.20 -26.35 13.80
C ASP A 352 12.71 -26.35 14.26
N ALA A 353 11.91 -27.27 13.74
CA ALA A 353 10.48 -27.38 14.04
C ALA A 353 10.17 -27.85 15.48
N LEU A 354 11.17 -28.24 16.27
CA LEU A 354 11.01 -28.59 17.67
C LEU A 354 11.17 -27.36 18.57
N ASP A 355 11.92 -26.35 18.12
CA ASP A 355 12.21 -25.14 18.88
C ASP A 355 11.10 -24.08 18.76
N PHE A 356 10.39 -24.02 17.59
CA PHE A 356 9.38 -23.02 17.36
C PHE A 356 8.28 -23.45 16.37
N ASP A 357 7.12 -22.80 16.46
CA ASP A 357 5.97 -23.09 15.59
C ASP A 357 6.15 -22.47 14.21
N MET A 358 6.43 -23.28 13.21
CA MET A 358 6.56 -22.90 11.80
C MET A 358 5.20 -22.78 11.08
N GLY A 359 4.08 -23.07 11.73
CA GLY A 359 2.75 -23.07 11.11
C GLY A 359 2.19 -21.69 10.82
N LEU A 360 2.72 -20.64 11.44
CA LEU A 360 2.29 -19.26 11.23
C LEU A 360 3.19 -18.58 10.20
N THR A 361 2.59 -18.07 9.14
CA THR A 361 3.32 -17.22 8.17
C THR A 361 3.70 -15.90 8.83
N PRO A 362 4.98 -15.51 8.82
CA PRO A 362 5.41 -14.22 9.36
C PRO A 362 4.70 -13.05 8.68
N ARG A 363 3.97 -12.27 9.46
CA ARG A 363 3.23 -11.10 8.97
C ARG A 363 3.24 -9.98 10.00
N VAL A 364 3.67 -8.80 9.58
CA VAL A 364 3.61 -7.58 10.38
C VAL A 364 2.62 -6.62 9.75
N MET A 365 1.76 -6.02 10.55
CA MET A 365 0.69 -5.15 10.09
C MET A 365 0.75 -3.80 10.80
N PHE A 366 1.14 -2.76 10.07
CA PHE A 366 1.14 -1.39 10.57
C PHE A 366 -0.27 -0.82 10.38
N ALA A 367 -1.03 -0.74 11.44
CA ALA A 367 -2.35 -0.11 11.43
C ALA A 367 -2.25 1.40 11.13
N ASN A 368 -3.37 1.99 10.71
CA ASN A 368 -3.43 3.46 10.57
C ASN A 368 -3.12 4.12 11.93
N GLY A 369 -2.22 5.11 11.94
CA GLY A 369 -1.68 5.77 13.13
C GLY A 369 -0.42 5.12 13.71
N SER A 370 0.02 3.95 13.22
CA SER A 370 1.19 3.25 13.75
C SER A 370 2.49 3.70 13.07
N GLN A 371 3.57 3.72 13.84
CA GLN A 371 4.95 3.84 13.37
C GLN A 371 5.69 2.51 13.42
N LYS A 372 5.28 1.64 14.33
CA LYS A 372 5.89 0.34 14.62
C LYS A 372 4.83 -0.74 14.72
N SER A 373 5.25 -1.96 14.47
CA SER A 373 4.42 -3.15 14.68
C SER A 373 5.31 -4.36 14.89
N SER A 374 4.77 -5.40 15.48
CA SER A 374 5.52 -6.59 15.85
C SER A 374 4.86 -7.87 15.37
N PHE A 375 5.68 -8.91 15.29
CA PHE A 375 5.31 -10.28 15.06
C PHE A 375 6.00 -11.16 16.12
N SER A 376 5.25 -12.07 16.74
CA SER A 376 5.78 -13.03 17.70
C SER A 376 5.88 -14.40 17.06
N VAL A 377 7.02 -15.06 17.24
CA VAL A 377 7.22 -16.46 16.92
C VAL A 377 7.07 -17.25 18.19
N LYS A 378 6.08 -18.13 18.22
CA LYS A 378 5.82 -19.00 19.36
C LYS A 378 6.94 -20.02 19.49
N THR A 379 7.60 -20.04 20.66
CA THR A 379 8.57 -21.06 21.01
C THR A 379 7.85 -22.35 21.44
N LEU A 380 8.48 -23.48 21.16
CA LEU A 380 7.99 -24.80 21.55
C LEU A 380 8.93 -25.36 22.63
N GLU A 381 8.38 -26.19 23.46
CA GLU A 381 9.10 -26.91 24.48
C GLU A 381 9.42 -28.31 23.97
N ASP A 382 10.68 -28.73 24.09
CA ASP A 382 11.08 -30.09 23.73
C ASP A 382 11.79 -30.82 24.90
N THR A 383 12.45 -31.92 24.63
CA THR A 383 13.14 -32.72 25.64
C THR A 383 14.66 -32.70 25.47
N ARG A 384 15.19 -31.69 24.81
CA ARG A 384 16.61 -31.50 24.58
C ARG A 384 17.16 -30.40 25.48
N TYR A 385 18.41 -30.46 25.78
CA TYR A 385 19.19 -29.40 26.38
C TYR A 385 20.22 -28.95 25.35
N GLU A 386 20.08 -27.74 24.85
CA GLU A 386 20.76 -27.27 23.65
C GLU A 386 21.43 -25.90 23.84
N LEU A 387 22.25 -25.52 22.87
CA LEU A 387 22.80 -24.19 22.78
C LEU A 387 21.76 -23.21 22.18
N PRO A 388 21.85 -21.91 22.46
CA PRO A 388 20.97 -20.91 21.83
C PRO A 388 20.95 -21.07 20.31
N LYS A 389 19.76 -21.08 19.75
CA LYS A 389 19.51 -21.22 18.30
C LYS A 389 18.93 -19.97 17.69
N THR A 390 19.09 -19.79 16.38
CA THR A 390 18.60 -18.63 15.66
C THR A 390 17.39 -18.99 14.83
N VAL A 391 16.36 -18.13 14.91
CA VAL A 391 15.21 -18.11 14.01
C VAL A 391 15.35 -16.92 13.10
N VAL A 392 15.39 -17.14 11.78
CA VAL A 392 15.52 -16.09 10.79
C VAL A 392 14.19 -15.89 10.07
N ILE A 393 13.77 -14.62 9.91
CA ILE A 393 12.63 -14.24 9.10
C ILE A 393 13.11 -13.32 7.99
N ASN A 394 12.78 -13.66 6.75
CA ASN A 394 13.01 -12.85 5.56
C ASN A 394 11.70 -12.20 5.13
N PHE A 395 11.51 -10.93 5.47
CA PHE A 395 10.39 -10.13 4.97
C PHE A 395 10.70 -9.68 3.55
N ASN A 396 9.87 -10.08 2.59
CA ASN A 396 10.14 -9.93 1.17
C ASN A 396 8.98 -9.30 0.37
N LYS A 397 7.87 -8.96 1.02
CA LYS A 397 6.71 -8.41 0.35
C LYS A 397 6.03 -7.34 1.19
N VAL A 398 5.73 -6.22 0.54
CA VAL A 398 4.98 -5.11 1.15
C VAL A 398 3.70 -4.89 0.38
N HIS A 399 2.58 -4.79 1.09
CA HIS A 399 1.28 -4.43 0.55
C HIS A 399 0.88 -3.08 1.17
N CYS A 400 0.68 -2.09 0.33
CA CYS A 400 0.27 -0.75 0.75
C CYS A 400 -0.73 -0.14 -0.23
N LEU A 401 -1.37 0.97 0.19
CA LEU A 401 -2.31 1.70 -0.64
C LEU A 401 -1.59 2.27 -1.88
N SER A 402 -2.31 2.35 -3.00
CA SER A 402 -1.81 2.98 -4.23
C SER A 402 -1.31 4.40 -3.96
N GLY A 403 -0.10 4.71 -4.47
CA GLY A 403 0.58 5.98 -4.24
C GLY A 403 1.40 6.08 -2.96
N SER A 404 1.34 5.08 -2.07
CA SER A 404 2.32 4.92 -1.00
C SER A 404 3.57 4.24 -1.55
N ASN A 405 4.74 4.75 -1.20
CA ASN A 405 6.03 4.24 -1.66
C ASN A 405 6.77 3.60 -0.48
N VAL A 406 6.37 2.36 -0.12
CA VAL A 406 6.93 1.61 1.00
C VAL A 406 7.70 0.40 0.47
N ALA A 407 8.96 0.27 0.87
CA ALA A 407 9.86 -0.79 0.40
C ALA A 407 10.85 -1.21 1.51
N PHE A 408 11.72 -2.17 1.20
CA PHE A 408 12.92 -2.47 1.98
C PHE A 408 14.12 -1.69 1.43
N GLU A 409 15.24 -1.61 2.15
CA GLU A 409 16.50 -1.03 1.64
C GLU A 409 17.13 -1.87 0.53
N GLY A 410 16.74 -3.13 0.39
CA GLY A 410 17.16 -4.07 -0.64
C GLY A 410 15.98 -4.88 -1.14
N GLU A 411 16.25 -6.09 -1.61
CA GLU A 411 15.20 -6.99 -2.08
C GLU A 411 14.34 -7.57 -0.93
N LEU A 412 14.93 -7.69 0.26
CA LEU A 412 14.28 -8.22 1.45
C LEU A 412 14.88 -7.61 2.72
N LEU A 413 14.16 -7.75 3.84
CA LEU A 413 14.63 -7.44 5.19
C LEU A 413 14.81 -8.75 5.97
N SER A 414 16.05 -9.15 6.23
CA SER A 414 16.36 -10.31 7.04
C SER A 414 16.46 -9.92 8.52
N CYS A 415 15.70 -10.60 9.36
CA CYS A 415 15.67 -10.41 10.81
C CYS A 415 16.04 -11.70 11.50
N SER A 416 16.99 -11.68 12.46
CA SER A 416 17.38 -12.83 13.27
C SER A 416 16.94 -12.63 14.71
N GLY A 417 16.25 -13.60 15.25
CA GLY A 417 15.93 -13.74 16.67
C GLY A 417 16.64 -14.95 17.27
N VAL A 418 16.68 -15.02 18.59
CA VAL A 418 17.31 -16.12 19.33
C VAL A 418 16.25 -16.81 20.18
N VAL A 419 16.26 -18.14 20.17
CA VAL A 419 15.56 -18.97 21.14
C VAL A 419 16.61 -19.65 22.03
N VAL A 420 16.38 -19.65 23.31
CA VAL A 420 17.19 -20.37 24.29
C VAL A 420 16.36 -21.40 24.97
N ASP A 421 17.04 -22.43 25.41
CA ASP A 421 16.47 -23.49 26.23
C ASP A 421 15.91 -22.97 27.57
N GLN A 422 15.10 -23.77 28.23
CA GLN A 422 14.76 -23.57 29.63
C GLN A 422 15.96 -23.93 30.54
N PRO A 423 16.05 -23.34 31.75
CA PRO A 423 17.04 -23.73 32.72
C PRO A 423 16.94 -25.21 33.08
N ALA A 424 18.07 -25.86 33.18
CA ALA A 424 18.17 -27.26 33.58
C ALA A 424 18.64 -27.38 35.03
N ARG A 425 18.45 -28.58 35.61
CA ARG A 425 19.01 -28.96 36.89
C ARG A 425 19.49 -30.40 36.87
N LEU A 426 20.42 -30.74 37.76
CA LEU A 426 20.83 -32.12 37.98
C LEU A 426 20.07 -32.73 39.14
N MET A 427 19.65 -33.95 38.94
CA MET A 427 19.05 -34.81 39.96
C MET A 427 19.86 -36.07 40.10
N ILE A 428 20.18 -36.48 41.33
CA ILE A 428 20.81 -37.77 41.62
C ILE A 428 19.79 -38.68 42.28
N ALA A 429 19.75 -39.92 41.83
CA ALA A 429 18.87 -40.95 42.39
C ALA A 429 19.64 -42.26 42.64
N SER A 430 19.23 -43.01 43.64
CA SER A 430 19.73 -44.36 43.89
C SER A 430 19.13 -45.34 42.89
N LEU A 431 19.93 -46.27 42.39
CA LEU A 431 19.48 -47.40 41.57
C LEU A 431 18.98 -48.59 42.41
N GLY A 432 18.89 -48.41 43.72
CA GLY A 432 18.37 -49.40 44.67
C GLY A 432 19.42 -49.90 45.68
N ASP A 433 18.98 -50.73 46.62
CA ASP A 433 19.85 -51.33 47.61
C ASP A 433 20.70 -52.43 47.00
N HIS A 434 21.91 -52.52 47.47
CA HIS A 434 22.89 -53.55 47.03
C HIS A 434 23.21 -54.57 48.14
N ARG A 435 23.25 -55.81 47.75
CA ARG A 435 23.73 -56.89 48.68
C ARG A 435 25.22 -56.98 48.64
N LEU A 436 25.79 -57.39 49.75
CA LEU A 436 27.21 -57.85 49.83
C LEU A 436 27.42 -58.90 48.77
N ASN A 437 28.10 -58.60 47.71
CA ASN A 437 28.31 -59.50 46.61
C ASN A 437 29.72 -59.33 46.05
N ASN A 438 30.37 -60.40 45.94
CA ASN A 438 31.65 -60.76 45.37
C ASN A 438 32.32 -59.82 44.38
N ASN A 439 32.56 -58.58 44.76
CA ASN A 439 33.30 -57.58 43.95
C ASN A 439 32.78 -57.36 42.52
N VAL A 440 31.46 -57.45 42.31
CA VAL A 440 30.86 -57.22 41.00
C VAL A 440 30.62 -55.72 40.85
N VAL A 441 31.04 -55.14 39.72
CA VAL A 441 30.76 -53.75 39.35
C VAL A 441 29.26 -53.59 39.06
N SER A 442 28.61 -52.71 39.78
CA SER A 442 27.16 -52.39 39.62
C SER A 442 26.96 -50.92 39.53
N GLY A 443 25.86 -50.51 38.93
CA GLY A 443 25.39 -49.12 38.99
C GLY A 443 24.76 -48.80 40.34
N PHE A 444 25.22 -47.77 41.02
CA PHE A 444 24.72 -47.37 42.35
C PHE A 444 23.83 -46.17 42.32
N PHE A 445 24.20 -45.19 41.53
CA PHE A 445 23.44 -43.96 41.36
C PHE A 445 23.32 -43.60 39.89
N THR A 446 22.25 -42.89 39.56
CA THR A 446 22.13 -42.22 38.29
C THR A 446 22.07 -40.71 38.53
N VAL A 447 22.81 -39.94 37.74
CA VAL A 447 22.74 -38.49 37.69
C VAL A 447 22.03 -38.13 36.40
N SER A 448 20.90 -37.47 36.49
CA SER A 448 20.04 -37.10 35.37
C SER A 448 20.02 -35.62 35.17
N LEU A 449 20.04 -35.21 33.91
CA LEU A 449 19.77 -33.85 33.49
C LEU A 449 18.24 -33.69 33.30
N VAL A 450 17.65 -32.79 34.02
CA VAL A 450 16.20 -32.57 33.98
C VAL A 450 15.87 -31.11 33.84
N ARG A 451 14.72 -30.79 33.26
CA ARG A 451 14.19 -29.44 33.17
C ARG A 451 13.90 -28.90 34.56
N ALA A 452 14.33 -27.68 34.84
CA ALA A 452 14.19 -27.08 36.17
C ALA A 452 12.75 -26.88 36.60
N SER A 453 11.84 -26.59 35.65
CA SER A 453 10.44 -26.24 35.90
C SER A 453 9.59 -27.42 36.36
N ASP A 454 9.70 -28.59 35.74
CA ASP A 454 8.82 -29.76 35.95
C ASP A 454 9.53 -31.08 36.23
N GLY A 455 10.87 -31.11 36.07
CA GLY A 455 11.68 -32.32 36.29
C GLY A 455 11.66 -33.32 35.13
N ALA A 456 11.17 -32.95 33.97
CA ALA A 456 11.25 -33.80 32.78
C ALA A 456 12.70 -34.07 32.39
N LEU A 457 13.00 -35.28 31.95
CA LEU A 457 14.33 -35.66 31.49
C LEU A 457 14.70 -34.88 30.22
N LEU A 458 15.92 -34.34 30.20
CA LEU A 458 16.48 -33.65 29.04
C LEU A 458 17.67 -34.45 28.49
N THR A 459 17.70 -34.66 27.18
CA THR A 459 18.86 -35.20 26.48
C THR A 459 19.85 -34.09 26.19
N ASN A 460 21.11 -34.26 26.52
CA ASN A 460 22.14 -33.27 26.21
C ASN A 460 22.46 -33.29 24.71
N ALA A 461 22.02 -32.28 23.99
CA ALA A 461 22.23 -32.10 22.56
C ALA A 461 23.10 -30.85 22.24
N THR A 462 23.90 -30.40 23.22
CA THR A 462 24.76 -29.20 23.07
C THR A 462 26.02 -29.44 22.22
N GLY A 463 26.29 -30.66 21.83
CA GLY A 463 27.55 -31.04 21.16
C GLY A 463 28.76 -31.12 22.09
N SER A 464 28.56 -30.91 23.41
CA SER A 464 29.62 -31.01 24.44
C SER A 464 29.09 -31.67 25.70
N ASP A 465 29.96 -32.37 26.41
CA ASP A 465 29.57 -33.09 27.61
C ASP A 465 29.21 -32.16 28.78
N VAL A 466 28.19 -32.53 29.53
CA VAL A 466 27.98 -32.03 30.90
C VAL A 466 28.81 -32.88 31.82
N ILE A 467 29.79 -32.28 32.51
CA ILE A 467 30.70 -33.02 33.40
C ILE A 467 30.29 -32.80 34.85
N VAL A 468 30.00 -33.89 35.55
CA VAL A 468 29.55 -33.88 36.94
C VAL A 468 30.59 -34.54 37.85
N ASN A 469 30.95 -33.85 38.92
CA ASN A 469 31.79 -34.40 39.97
C ASN A 469 30.93 -34.65 41.20
N CYS A 470 30.99 -35.86 41.70
CA CYS A 470 30.33 -36.28 42.92
C CYS A 470 31.33 -36.50 44.07
N VAL A 471 30.82 -36.52 45.28
CA VAL A 471 31.60 -36.76 46.51
C VAL A 471 30.75 -37.60 47.48
N THR A 472 31.42 -38.52 48.18
CA THR A 472 30.81 -39.27 49.30
C THR A 472 30.51 -38.33 50.47
N VAL A 473 29.38 -38.53 51.13
CA VAL A 473 29.00 -37.72 52.31
C VAL A 473 29.59 -38.37 53.56
N PRO A 474 30.40 -37.69 54.37
CA PRO A 474 31.12 -38.23 55.51
C PRO A 474 30.25 -38.86 56.62
N ASP A 475 28.98 -38.38 56.72
CA ASP A 475 28.05 -38.85 57.77
C ASP A 475 27.35 -40.17 57.45
N ALA A 476 27.63 -40.75 56.30
CA ALA A 476 27.13 -42.07 55.93
C ALA A 476 27.82 -43.16 56.75
N SER A 477 27.10 -44.24 57.15
CA SER A 477 27.65 -45.34 57.97
C SER A 477 28.63 -46.20 57.21
N ALA A 478 28.53 -46.25 55.86
CA ALA A 478 29.49 -46.92 54.99
C ALA A 478 30.70 -46.05 54.68
N LYS A 479 31.87 -46.59 54.56
CA LYS A 479 33.15 -45.90 54.28
C LYS A 479 33.75 -46.38 52.97
N GLU A 480 34.05 -45.37 52.07
CA GLU A 480 34.77 -45.65 50.84
C GLU A 480 36.15 -46.21 51.10
N GLY A 481 36.59 -47.18 50.28
CA GLY A 481 37.83 -47.93 50.44
C GLY A 481 37.76 -49.07 51.46
N LYS A 482 36.66 -49.10 52.28
CA LYS A 482 36.44 -50.18 53.25
C LYS A 482 35.21 -51.04 52.95
N ASP A 483 34.07 -50.35 52.65
CA ASP A 483 32.79 -51.04 52.45
C ASP A 483 32.38 -51.00 50.97
N PHE A 484 32.85 -50.00 50.22
CA PHE A 484 32.60 -49.83 48.80
C PHE A 484 33.73 -49.02 48.13
N VAL A 485 33.78 -49.05 46.79
CA VAL A 485 34.66 -48.21 45.98
C VAL A 485 33.86 -47.75 44.75
N PHE A 486 33.85 -46.49 44.47
CA PHE A 486 33.34 -45.96 43.21
C PHE A 486 34.41 -45.98 42.12
N THR A 487 34.03 -46.29 40.88
CA THR A 487 34.93 -46.36 39.73
C THR A 487 34.95 -45.11 38.86
N ASN A 488 33.89 -44.31 38.92
CA ASN A 488 33.73 -43.17 38.04
C ASN A 488 32.92 -41.98 38.63
N MET A 489 33.04 -41.73 39.96
CA MET A 489 32.30 -40.61 40.57
C MET A 489 32.89 -39.22 40.23
N HIS A 490 34.09 -39.17 39.68
CA HIS A 490 34.74 -37.96 39.18
C HIS A 490 34.67 -37.92 37.65
N ASP A 491 34.47 -36.74 37.09
CA ASP A 491 34.31 -36.52 35.62
C ASP A 491 33.23 -37.40 34.98
N LEU A 492 32.13 -37.61 35.72
CA LEU A 492 30.93 -38.28 35.18
C LEU A 492 30.36 -37.47 34.02
N ARG A 493 30.20 -38.09 32.85
CA ARG A 493 29.84 -37.41 31.62
C ARG A 493 28.44 -37.76 31.18
N ILE A 494 27.58 -36.72 30.99
CA ILE A 494 26.36 -36.85 30.21
C ILE A 494 26.71 -36.34 28.82
N SER A 495 26.86 -37.26 27.87
CA SER A 495 27.35 -36.97 26.51
C SER A 495 26.48 -35.93 25.80
N GLY A 496 27.14 -35.02 25.07
CA GLY A 496 26.48 -33.98 24.27
C GLY A 496 25.97 -34.43 22.90
N ASP A 497 25.86 -35.73 22.65
CA ASP A 497 25.51 -36.33 21.35
C ASP A 497 24.00 -36.34 21.03
N GLY A 498 23.14 -35.78 21.89
CA GLY A 498 21.70 -35.77 21.73
C GLY A 498 20.97 -37.06 22.12
N ASN A 499 21.68 -38.02 22.68
CA ASN A 499 21.12 -39.35 23.04
C ASN A 499 21.15 -39.63 24.52
N HIS A 500 21.85 -38.84 25.31
CA HIS A 500 22.05 -39.09 26.73
C HIS A 500 21.41 -38.02 27.62
N SER A 501 20.57 -38.47 28.55
CA SER A 501 19.94 -37.64 29.59
C SER A 501 20.51 -37.89 30.97
N SER A 502 21.32 -38.89 31.12
CA SER A 502 21.88 -39.31 32.43
C SER A 502 23.20 -40.03 32.28
N ALA A 503 23.91 -40.14 33.39
CA ALA A 503 25.08 -40.95 33.52
C ALA A 503 25.06 -41.72 34.85
N ASN A 504 25.54 -42.96 34.84
CA ASN A 504 25.53 -43.79 36.01
C ASN A 504 26.87 -43.77 36.74
N VAL A 505 26.80 -43.68 38.06
CA VAL A 505 27.93 -43.91 38.95
C VAL A 505 28.04 -45.41 39.26
N TYR A 506 29.11 -45.96 38.82
CA TYR A 506 29.43 -47.38 39.04
C TYR A 506 30.37 -47.54 40.21
N GLY A 507 30.29 -48.71 40.85
CA GLY A 507 31.17 -49.09 41.97
C GLY A 507 31.09 -50.53 42.28
N VAL A 508 31.79 -50.90 43.32
CA VAL A 508 31.87 -52.25 43.86
C VAL A 508 31.58 -52.21 45.36
N VAL A 509 30.69 -53.06 45.83
CA VAL A 509 30.55 -53.34 47.28
C VAL A 509 31.63 -54.32 47.69
N LEU A 510 32.45 -53.88 48.63
CA LEU A 510 33.55 -54.72 49.13
C LEU A 510 33.03 -55.74 50.12
N TYR A 511 33.63 -56.93 50.14
CA TYR A 511 33.27 -57.95 51.10
C TYR A 511 33.61 -57.50 52.52
N SER A 512 32.64 -57.58 53.43
CA SER A 512 32.80 -57.24 54.85
C SER A 512 32.22 -58.34 55.72
N THR A 513 32.90 -58.63 56.79
CA THR A 513 32.42 -59.53 57.83
C THR A 513 31.47 -58.86 58.81
N ASP A 514 31.24 -57.53 58.63
CA ASP A 514 30.37 -56.73 59.46
C ASP A 514 28.89 -57.02 59.17
N ALA A 515 28.10 -57.32 60.22
CA ALA A 515 26.72 -57.80 60.07
C ALA A 515 25.68 -56.67 59.95
N ALA A 516 26.09 -55.43 60.11
CA ALA A 516 25.18 -54.25 60.11
C ALA A 516 24.90 -53.74 58.68
N GLU A 517 23.67 -53.41 58.40
CA GLU A 517 23.30 -52.61 57.21
C GLU A 517 24.01 -51.25 57.26
N LYS A 518 24.55 -50.82 56.14
CA LYS A 518 25.29 -49.58 56.05
C LYS A 518 24.72 -48.71 54.93
N GLN A 519 24.61 -47.42 55.19
CA GLN A 519 24.15 -46.43 54.20
C GLN A 519 25.36 -45.81 53.49
N VAL A 520 25.22 -45.71 52.15
CA VAL A 520 26.12 -44.97 51.26
C VAL A 520 25.38 -43.76 50.77
N LYS A 521 25.97 -42.63 50.97
CA LYS A 521 25.38 -41.36 50.50
C LYS A 521 26.36 -40.64 49.56
N LEU A 522 25.84 -40.27 48.38
CA LEU A 522 26.61 -39.54 47.37
C LEU A 522 25.96 -38.19 47.16
N LYS A 523 26.77 -37.14 46.98
CA LYS A 523 26.33 -35.77 46.71
C LYS A 523 27.02 -35.23 45.46
N ILE A 524 26.29 -34.48 44.63
CA ILE A 524 26.86 -33.71 43.55
C ILE A 524 27.69 -32.57 44.16
N LYS A 525 28.97 -32.49 43.79
CA LYS A 525 29.92 -31.46 44.28
C LYS A 525 29.97 -30.26 43.31
N SER A 526 30.07 -30.52 42.04
CA SER A 526 30.19 -29.50 41.02
C SER A 526 29.71 -30.01 39.66
N VAL A 527 29.28 -29.09 38.82
CA VAL A 527 28.95 -29.32 37.42
C VAL A 527 29.73 -28.37 36.54
N THR A 528 30.26 -28.87 35.43
CA THR A 528 30.80 -28.08 34.34
C THR A 528 29.87 -28.26 33.17
N GLN A 529 29.22 -27.15 32.77
CA GLN A 529 28.27 -27.10 31.68
C GLN A 529 28.92 -26.64 30.39
N PRO A 530 28.35 -26.95 29.22
CA PRO A 530 28.81 -26.46 27.94
C PRO A 530 28.77 -24.92 27.89
N THR A 531 29.78 -24.33 27.28
CA THR A 531 29.87 -22.87 27.12
C THR A 531 28.72 -22.34 26.25
N GLY A 532 28.02 -21.33 26.74
CA GLY A 532 26.88 -20.68 26.03
C GLY A 532 25.52 -21.35 26.29
N ALA A 533 25.46 -22.54 26.90
CA ALA A 533 24.21 -23.18 27.28
C ALA A 533 23.55 -22.47 28.50
N GLN A 534 22.25 -22.67 28.68
CA GLN A 534 21.53 -22.21 29.86
C GLN A 534 22.11 -22.80 31.16
N PRO A 535 22.00 -22.09 32.28
CA PRO A 535 22.56 -22.56 33.55
C PRO A 535 21.98 -23.91 33.98
N ILE A 536 22.87 -24.81 34.45
CA ILE A 536 22.49 -26.04 35.12
C ILE A 536 22.59 -25.81 36.64
N SER A 537 21.46 -25.88 37.33
CA SER A 537 21.41 -25.76 38.77
C SER A 537 21.51 -27.13 39.48
N VAL A 538 21.91 -27.10 40.76
CA VAL A 538 21.90 -28.25 41.64
C VAL A 538 21.16 -27.82 42.90
N SER A 539 19.94 -28.33 43.13
CA SER A 539 19.15 -28.02 44.33
C SER A 539 19.68 -28.85 45.53
N ASP A 540 19.66 -28.29 46.71
CA ASP A 540 20.11 -29.04 47.92
C ASP A 540 19.29 -30.30 48.16
N ALA A 541 17.99 -30.28 47.87
CA ALA A 541 17.11 -31.44 48.06
C ALA A 541 17.42 -32.62 47.11
N GLU A 542 17.89 -32.31 45.89
CA GLU A 542 18.14 -33.30 44.83
C GLU A 542 19.63 -33.54 44.55
N SER A 543 20.49 -32.86 45.30
CA SER A 543 21.94 -32.94 45.16
C SER A 543 22.54 -34.21 45.77
N SER A 544 21.78 -34.96 46.53
CA SER A 544 22.29 -36.20 47.19
C SER A 544 21.26 -37.31 47.15
N ALA A 545 21.73 -38.51 47.07
CA ALA A 545 20.95 -39.73 47.18
C ALA A 545 21.69 -40.78 48.04
N GLU A 546 20.94 -41.75 48.54
CA GLU A 546 21.49 -42.80 49.38
C GLU A 546 20.95 -44.18 49.01
N PHE A 547 21.75 -45.22 49.28
CA PHE A 547 21.32 -46.60 49.20
C PHE A 547 21.86 -47.37 50.38
N THR A 548 21.27 -48.53 50.64
CA THR A 548 21.70 -49.42 51.73
C THR A 548 22.45 -50.62 51.19
N ILE A 549 23.64 -50.91 51.79
CA ILE A 549 24.33 -52.14 51.59
C ILE A 549 23.69 -53.16 52.56
N ARG A 550 23.08 -54.23 52.03
CA ARG A 550 22.41 -55.30 52.74
C ARG A 550 23.22 -56.57 52.64
N LYS A 551 23.02 -57.48 53.64
CA LYS A 551 23.60 -58.87 53.60
C LYS A 551 22.99 -59.72 52.50
#